data_3c53da5d2ce47fefd6ba5f8eefc73875
#
_entry.id   3c53da5d2ce47fefd6ba5f8eefc73875
#
_cell.length_a   1.000
_cell.length_b   1.000
_cell.length_c   1.000
_cell.angle_alpha   90.00
_cell.angle_beta   90.00
_cell.angle_gamma   90.00
#
_symmetry.space_group_name_H-M   'P 1'
#
loop_
_entity.id
_entity.type
_entity.pdbx_description
1 polymer ?
#
loop_
_entity_poly.entity_id
_entity_poly.type
_entity_poly.pdbx_seq_one_letter_code
_entity_poly.pdbx_strand_id
1 'polypeptide(L)'
;MIEGLIIFSFLGMFVGLVAGMFGIGGGTLIVPVLIASFLSYGFEETVIIHLAIGSSMASIFFTGIASAYAHKKKDAIDFDILKPVTFGIIFGAFLGALFALQLLSLIHISEPTRQRV
;
A
#
# COMPACT_ATOMS: atom_id res chain seq x y z
N MET A 1 -10.17 -22.72 -7.50
CA MET A 1 -8.80 -22.18 -7.40
C MET A 1 -8.35 -21.50 -8.69
N ILE A 2 -8.44 -22.14 -9.85
CA ILE A 2 -8.01 -21.56 -11.13
C ILE A 2 -8.87 -20.35 -11.52
N GLU A 3 -10.17 -20.39 -11.30
CA GLU A 3 -11.09 -19.26 -11.57
C GLU A 3 -10.75 -18.02 -10.75
N GLY A 4 -10.44 -18.21 -9.47
CA GLY A 4 -10.00 -17.09 -8.62
C GLY A 4 -8.70 -16.47 -9.12
N LEU A 5 -7.72 -17.26 -9.52
CA LEU A 5 -6.44 -16.80 -10.05
C LEU A 5 -6.61 -15.97 -11.33
N ILE A 6 -7.51 -16.37 -12.21
CA ILE A 6 -7.83 -15.67 -13.47
C ILE A 6 -8.48 -14.32 -13.13
N ILE A 7 -9.48 -14.31 -12.24
CA ILE A 7 -10.20 -13.08 -11.84
C ILE A 7 -9.24 -12.10 -11.19
N PHE A 8 -8.40 -12.56 -10.25
CA PHE A 8 -7.42 -11.69 -9.59
C PHE A 8 -6.35 -11.18 -10.54
N SER A 9 -5.94 -11.97 -11.55
CA SER A 9 -5.01 -11.53 -12.57
C SER A 9 -5.59 -10.42 -13.45
N PHE A 10 -6.83 -10.56 -13.88
CA PHE A 10 -7.53 -9.52 -14.65
C PHE A 10 -7.77 -8.26 -13.84
N LEU A 11 -8.22 -8.39 -12.59
CA LEU A 11 -8.38 -7.26 -11.68
C LEU A 11 -7.06 -6.54 -11.43
N GLY A 12 -5.99 -7.28 -11.16
CA GLY A 12 -4.66 -6.72 -10.95
C GLY A 12 -4.12 -5.99 -12.18
N MET A 13 -4.35 -6.54 -13.37
CA MET A 13 -3.97 -5.91 -14.63
C MET A 13 -4.73 -4.61 -14.86
N PHE A 14 -6.03 -4.60 -14.65
CA PHE A 14 -6.88 -3.42 -14.81
C PHE A 14 -6.54 -2.33 -13.79
N VAL A 15 -6.44 -2.71 -12.51
CA VAL A 15 -6.06 -1.79 -11.42
C VAL A 15 -4.66 -1.23 -11.63
N GLY A 16 -3.71 -2.07 -12.05
CA GLY A 16 -2.34 -1.65 -12.34
C GLY A 16 -2.26 -0.65 -13.50
N LEU A 17 -3.05 -0.86 -14.55
CA LEU A 17 -3.10 0.04 -15.69
C LEU A 17 -3.69 1.40 -15.30
N VAL A 18 -4.81 1.40 -14.60
CA VAL A 18 -5.46 2.63 -14.12
C VAL A 18 -4.56 3.37 -13.13
N ALA A 19 -4.01 2.68 -12.13
CA ALA A 19 -3.11 3.27 -11.15
C ALA A 19 -1.83 3.84 -11.77
N GLY A 20 -1.31 3.16 -12.80
CA GLY A 20 -0.14 3.62 -13.55
C GLY A 20 -0.43 4.89 -14.37
N MET A 21 -1.60 4.98 -15.01
CA MET A 21 -1.99 6.17 -15.78
C MET A 21 -2.23 7.40 -14.89
N PHE A 22 -2.85 7.22 -13.74
CA PHE A 22 -3.12 8.32 -12.81
C PHE A 22 -1.94 8.68 -11.89
N GLY A 23 -0.89 7.88 -11.86
CA GLY A 23 0.27 8.13 -11.00
C GLY A 23 -0.02 8.07 -9.48
N ILE A 24 -1.19 7.57 -9.09
CA ILE A 24 -1.67 7.54 -7.70
C ILE A 24 -0.95 6.44 -6.88
N GLY A 25 -0.25 5.53 -7.57
CA GLY A 25 0.32 4.34 -6.95
C GLY A 25 -0.73 3.24 -6.69
N GLY A 26 -0.37 1.99 -6.96
CA GLY A 26 -1.31 0.87 -6.92
C GLY A 26 -1.94 0.61 -5.54
N GLY A 27 -1.29 1.02 -4.44
CA GLY A 27 -1.73 0.71 -3.08
C GLY A 27 -3.10 1.25 -2.71
N THR A 28 -3.42 2.47 -3.11
CA THR A 28 -4.72 3.10 -2.82
C THR A 28 -5.90 2.41 -3.48
N LEU A 29 -5.69 1.79 -4.63
CA LEU A 29 -6.73 1.03 -5.33
C LEU A 29 -6.74 -0.46 -4.95
N ILE A 30 -5.56 -1.02 -4.66
CA ILE A 30 -5.42 -2.44 -4.29
C ILE A 30 -6.10 -2.72 -2.94
N VAL A 31 -5.95 -1.84 -1.95
CA VAL A 31 -6.51 -2.06 -0.60
C VAL A 31 -8.03 -2.22 -0.61
N PRO A 32 -8.83 -1.32 -1.21
CA PRO A 32 -10.29 -1.50 -1.28
C PRO A 32 -10.72 -2.76 -2.04
N VAL A 33 -10.00 -3.09 -3.13
CA VAL A 33 -10.28 -4.31 -3.92
C VAL A 33 -10.00 -5.57 -3.11
N LEU A 34 -8.89 -5.60 -2.36
CA LEU A 34 -8.57 -6.73 -1.48
C LEU A 34 -9.56 -6.86 -0.33
N ILE A 35 -9.97 -5.75 0.28
CA ILE A 35 -10.99 -5.75 1.34
C ILE A 35 -12.31 -6.33 0.81
N ALA A 36 -12.80 -5.86 -0.34
CA ALA A 36 -14.01 -6.37 -0.95
C ALA A 36 -13.90 -7.86 -1.28
N SER A 37 -12.75 -8.31 -1.77
CA SER A 37 -12.48 -9.71 -2.06
C SER A 37 -12.48 -10.57 -0.79
N PHE A 38 -11.78 -10.15 0.26
CA PHE A 38 -11.71 -10.92 1.51
C PHE A 38 -13.04 -10.99 2.23
N LEU A 39 -13.85 -9.91 2.17
CA LEU A 39 -15.23 -9.95 2.68
C LEU A 39 -16.08 -11.01 1.96
N SER A 40 -15.93 -11.14 0.64
CA SER A 40 -16.63 -12.15 -0.15
C SER A 40 -16.22 -13.58 0.21
N TYR A 41 -15.02 -13.78 0.74
CA TYR A 41 -14.54 -15.08 1.23
C TYR A 41 -14.90 -15.36 2.69
N GLY A 42 -15.57 -14.45 3.39
CA GLY A 42 -16.04 -14.65 4.76
C GLY A 42 -14.97 -14.54 5.84
N PHE A 43 -13.90 -13.81 5.61
CA PHE A 43 -12.90 -13.50 6.64
C PHE A 43 -13.45 -12.51 7.67
N GLU A 44 -12.98 -12.57 8.91
CA GLU A 44 -13.34 -11.60 9.95
C GLU A 44 -12.80 -10.21 9.62
N GLU A 45 -13.64 -9.18 9.81
CA GLU A 45 -13.30 -7.77 9.49
C GLU A 45 -12.02 -7.28 10.16
N THR A 46 -11.73 -7.74 11.37
CA THR A 46 -10.53 -7.35 12.12
C THR A 46 -9.22 -7.80 11.46
N VAL A 47 -9.25 -8.94 10.78
CA VAL A 47 -8.08 -9.54 10.13
C VAL A 47 -7.92 -9.03 8.69
N ILE A 48 -9.04 -8.73 8.02
CA ILE A 48 -9.08 -8.31 6.62
C ILE A 48 -8.21 -7.06 6.37
N ILE A 49 -8.33 -6.05 7.23
CA ILE A 49 -7.61 -4.78 7.08
C ILE A 49 -6.09 -5.02 7.15
N HIS A 50 -5.64 -5.80 8.11
CA HIS A 50 -4.22 -6.11 8.27
C HIS A 50 -3.67 -6.94 7.10
N LEU A 51 -4.45 -7.92 6.63
CA LEU A 51 -4.10 -8.73 5.46
C LEU A 51 -4.05 -7.89 4.17
N ALA A 52 -5.02 -7.00 3.97
CA ALA A 52 -5.07 -6.14 2.80
C ALA A 52 -3.90 -5.16 2.76
N ILE A 53 -3.57 -4.54 3.89
CA ILE A 53 -2.43 -3.62 4.02
C ILE A 53 -1.12 -4.38 3.82
N GLY A 54 -0.93 -5.51 4.48
CA GLY A 54 0.27 -6.33 4.35
C GLY A 54 0.50 -6.83 2.92
N SER A 55 -0.53 -7.34 2.27
CA SER A 55 -0.48 -7.80 0.88
C SER A 55 -0.18 -6.66 -0.09
N SER A 56 -0.79 -5.51 0.13
CA SER A 56 -0.56 -4.29 -0.64
C SER A 56 0.89 -3.82 -0.51
N MET A 57 1.44 -3.77 0.70
CA MET A 57 2.83 -3.37 0.93
C MET A 57 3.83 -4.34 0.29
N ALA A 58 3.57 -5.64 0.37
CA ALA A 58 4.40 -6.64 -0.31
C ALA A 58 4.37 -6.42 -1.84
N SER A 59 3.20 -6.20 -2.42
CA SER A 59 3.06 -5.94 -3.86
C SER A 59 3.80 -4.67 -4.29
N ILE A 60 3.70 -3.59 -3.51
CA ILE A 60 4.40 -2.33 -3.77
C ILE A 60 5.91 -2.52 -3.72
N PHE A 61 6.42 -3.32 -2.79
CA PHE A 61 7.85 -3.61 -2.68
C PHE A 61 8.39 -4.29 -3.96
N PHE A 62 7.74 -5.35 -4.44
CA PHE A 62 8.13 -6.03 -5.66
C PHE A 62 7.97 -5.15 -6.91
N THR A 63 6.89 -4.40 -6.99
CA THR A 63 6.63 -3.49 -8.10
C THR A 63 7.65 -2.35 -8.12
N GLY A 64 8.03 -1.82 -6.96
CA GLY A 64 9.05 -0.80 -6.82
C GLY A 64 10.42 -1.25 -7.34
N ILE A 65 10.85 -2.46 -6.99
CA ILE A 65 12.09 -3.05 -7.50
C ILE A 65 12.04 -3.21 -9.02
N ALA A 66 10.95 -3.77 -9.54
CA ALA A 66 10.78 -3.97 -10.99
C ALA A 66 10.78 -2.64 -11.75
N SER A 67 10.09 -1.63 -11.22
CA SER A 67 10.05 -0.28 -11.79
C SER A 67 11.43 0.39 -11.78
N ALA A 68 12.14 0.34 -10.66
CA ALA A 68 13.49 0.89 -10.55
C ALA A 68 14.45 0.23 -11.55
N TYR A 69 14.37 -1.08 -11.71
CA TYR A 69 15.17 -1.81 -12.69
C TYR A 69 14.84 -1.40 -14.13
N ALA A 70 13.56 -1.26 -14.46
CA ALA A 70 13.12 -0.85 -15.80
C ALA A 70 13.56 0.59 -16.14
N HIS A 71 13.46 1.52 -15.20
CA HIS A 71 13.90 2.90 -15.37
C HIS A 71 15.43 3.01 -15.48
N LYS A 72 16.16 2.23 -14.67
CA LYS A 72 17.62 2.17 -14.77
C LYS A 72 18.09 1.69 -16.15
N LYS A 73 17.42 0.69 -16.72
CA LYS A 73 17.76 0.15 -18.04
C LYS A 73 17.55 1.14 -19.19
N LYS A 74 16.65 2.12 -18.99
CA LYS A 74 16.33 3.16 -19.98
C LYS A 74 17.14 4.45 -19.80
N ASP A 75 18.14 4.47 -18.90
CA ASP A 75 18.90 5.67 -18.51
C ASP A 75 18.01 6.87 -18.13
N ALA A 76 16.79 6.58 -17.65
CA ALA A 76 15.82 7.58 -17.26
C ALA A 76 15.96 8.04 -15.79
N ILE A 77 17.01 7.56 -15.09
CA ILE A 77 17.27 7.92 -13.70
C ILE A 77 18.34 8.99 -13.64
N ASP A 78 17.95 10.20 -13.33
CA ASP A 78 18.87 11.28 -12.98
C ASP A 78 19.26 11.18 -11.51
N PHE A 79 20.48 10.72 -11.24
CA PHE A 79 20.97 10.52 -9.88
C PHE A 79 21.14 11.81 -9.09
N ASP A 80 21.30 12.96 -9.77
CA ASP A 80 21.45 14.25 -9.11
C ASP A 80 20.12 14.75 -8.52
N ILE A 81 19.01 14.40 -9.17
CA ILE A 81 17.67 14.67 -8.68
C ILE A 81 17.23 13.60 -7.66
N LEU A 82 17.64 12.35 -7.89
CA LEU A 82 17.21 11.22 -7.04
C LEU A 82 17.73 11.34 -5.60
N LYS A 83 18.96 11.80 -5.41
CA LYS A 83 19.58 11.94 -4.07
C LYS A 83 18.76 12.81 -3.12
N PRO A 84 18.47 14.10 -3.43
CA PRO A 84 17.72 14.97 -2.52
C PRO A 84 16.28 14.48 -2.32
N VAL A 85 15.65 13.90 -3.36
CA VAL A 85 14.30 13.35 -3.26
C VAL A 85 14.26 12.14 -2.32
N THR A 86 15.25 11.25 -2.41
CA THR A 86 15.35 10.08 -1.52
C THR A 86 15.53 10.49 -0.06
N PHE A 87 16.39 11.49 0.21
CA PHE A 87 16.53 12.04 1.55
C PHE A 87 15.22 12.65 2.07
N GLY A 88 14.50 13.38 1.22
CA GLY A 88 13.19 13.95 1.56
C GLY A 88 12.15 12.89 1.89
N ILE A 89 12.10 11.80 1.13
CA ILE A 89 11.17 10.68 1.37
C ILE A 89 11.49 9.96 2.68
N ILE A 90 12.76 9.65 2.95
CA ILE A 90 13.17 8.97 4.19
C ILE A 90 12.83 9.84 5.40
N PHE A 91 13.15 11.12 5.33
CA PHE A 91 12.88 12.07 6.43
C PHE A 91 11.38 12.28 6.62
N GLY A 92 10.62 12.43 5.54
CA GLY A 92 9.17 12.55 5.56
C GLY A 92 8.47 11.31 6.10
N ALA A 93 8.92 10.12 5.69
CA ALA A 93 8.40 8.86 6.20
C ALA A 93 8.66 8.69 7.71
N PHE A 94 9.86 9.06 8.17
CA PHE A 94 10.21 9.00 9.59
C PHE A 94 9.36 9.96 10.43
N LEU A 95 9.24 11.21 10.00
CA LEU A 95 8.37 12.18 10.65
C LEU A 95 6.90 11.76 10.62
N GLY A 96 6.40 11.28 9.47
CA GLY A 96 5.04 10.78 9.33
C GLY A 96 4.75 9.61 10.26
N ALA A 97 5.69 8.69 10.42
CA ALA A 97 5.57 7.58 11.36
C ALA A 97 5.53 8.05 12.82
N LEU A 98 6.37 9.02 13.20
CA LEU A 98 6.34 9.60 14.54
C LEU A 98 5.00 10.31 14.83
N PHE A 99 4.50 11.10 13.89
CA PHE A 99 3.20 11.75 14.02
C PHE A 99 2.05 10.73 14.12
N ALA A 100 2.09 9.69 13.32
CA ALA A 100 1.09 8.63 13.36
C ALA A 100 1.08 7.91 14.71
N LEU A 101 2.25 7.62 15.28
CA LEU A 101 2.38 7.01 16.60
C LEU A 101 1.83 7.93 17.70
N GLN A 102 2.11 9.24 17.64
CA GLN A 102 1.56 10.19 18.61
C GLN A 102 0.04 10.32 18.50
N LEU A 103 -0.50 10.39 17.29
CA LEU A 103 -1.95 10.40 17.07
C LEU A 103 -2.61 9.12 17.58
N LEU A 104 -2.01 7.95 17.36
CA LEU A 104 -2.52 6.69 17.87
C LEU A 104 -2.50 6.66 19.40
N SER A 105 -1.46 7.18 20.03
CA SER A 105 -1.37 7.27 21.49
C SER A 105 -2.43 8.22 22.06
N LEU A 106 -2.70 9.34 21.42
CA LEU A 106 -3.77 10.28 21.81
C LEU A 106 -5.17 9.66 21.64
N ILE A 107 -5.42 8.91 20.58
CA ILE A 107 -6.68 8.18 20.37
C ILE A 107 -6.86 7.09 21.42
N HIS A 108 -5.80 6.38 21.79
CA HIS A 108 -5.84 5.37 22.86
C HIS A 108 -6.10 5.96 24.25
N ILE A 109 -5.63 7.18 24.51
CA ILE A 109 -5.88 7.89 25.78
C ILE A 109 -7.30 8.46 25.82
N SER A 110 -7.88 8.86 24.70
CA SER A 110 -9.22 9.44 24.63
C SER A 110 -10.37 8.41 24.63
N GLU A 111 -10.10 7.11 24.48
CA GLU A 111 -11.10 6.04 24.47
C GLU A 111 -10.89 4.96 25.56
N PRO A 112 -10.72 5.29 26.84
CA PRO A 112 -10.67 4.25 27.88
C PRO A 112 -12.06 3.68 28.23
N THR A 113 -13.14 4.29 27.79
CA THR A 113 -14.51 3.99 28.23
C THR A 113 -15.32 3.06 27.32
N ARG A 114 -14.89 2.86 26.07
CA ARG A 114 -15.65 2.03 25.11
C ARG A 114 -15.42 0.53 25.23
N GLN A 115 -14.37 0.11 25.92
CA GLN A 115 -14.06 -1.31 26.12
C GLN A 115 -14.68 -1.92 27.41
N ARG A 116 -15.45 -1.17 28.17
CA ARG A 116 -16.09 -1.64 29.41
C ARG A 116 -17.58 -1.92 29.30
N VAL A 117 -18.10 -2.06 28.10
CA VAL A 117 -19.50 -2.46 27.95
C VAL A 117 -19.56 -3.79 27.25
#